data_3c381c3f984fb0fccb4550617e48e2b9
#
_entry.id   3c381c3f984fb0fccb4550617e48e2b9
#
_cell.length_a   1.000
_cell.length_b   1.000
_cell.length_c   1.000
_cell.angle_alpha   90.00
_cell.angle_beta   90.00
_cell.angle_gamma   90.00
#
_symmetry.space_group_name_H-M   'P 1'
#
loop_
_entity.id
_entity.type
_entity.pdbx_description
1 polymer ?
#
loop_
_entity_poly.entity_id
_entity_poly.type
_entity_poly.pdbx_seq_one_letter_code
_entity_poly.pdbx_strand_id
1 'polypeptide(L)' 'KAAAAQATADAHAEVQAGVAAAEEAALAEKRGARKERKQLTKAEAQQKRDARYAARKAR' A
#
# COMPACT_ATOMS: atom_id res chain seq x y z
N LYS A 1 41.62 -14.96 -6.87
CA LYS A 1 41.07 -14.44 -5.58
C LYS A 1 40.18 -13.23 -5.76
N ALA A 2 40.56 -12.27 -6.59
CA ALA A 2 39.76 -11.06 -6.82
C ALA A 2 38.42 -11.38 -7.51
N ALA A 3 38.41 -12.33 -8.45
CA ALA A 3 37.18 -12.74 -9.15
C ALA A 3 36.19 -13.42 -8.22
N ALA A 4 36.67 -14.26 -7.29
CA ALA A 4 35.82 -14.92 -6.31
C ALA A 4 35.21 -13.93 -5.32
N ALA A 5 36.00 -12.95 -4.84
CA ALA A 5 35.54 -11.90 -3.96
C ALA A 5 34.48 -11.00 -4.64
N GLN A 6 34.71 -10.68 -5.92
CA GLN A 6 33.76 -9.89 -6.70
C GLN A 6 32.43 -10.63 -6.91
N ALA A 7 32.50 -11.92 -7.24
CA ALA A 7 31.30 -12.75 -7.40
C ALA A 7 30.49 -12.83 -6.12
N THR A 8 31.16 -12.95 -4.96
CA THR A 8 30.47 -12.96 -3.66
C THR A 8 29.82 -11.61 -3.36
N ALA A 9 30.50 -10.50 -3.65
CA ALA A 9 29.98 -9.17 -3.48
C ALA A 9 28.78 -8.91 -4.38
N ASP A 10 28.84 -9.37 -5.62
CA ASP A 10 27.75 -9.23 -6.60
C ASP A 10 26.51 -10.04 -6.16
N ALA A 11 26.71 -11.26 -5.70
CA ALA A 11 25.62 -12.11 -5.20
C ALA A 11 24.94 -11.47 -3.97
N HIS A 12 25.74 -10.91 -3.07
CA HIS A 12 25.23 -10.21 -1.89
C HIS A 12 24.43 -8.96 -2.27
N ALA A 13 24.93 -8.19 -3.24
CA ALA A 13 24.24 -7.00 -3.73
C ALA A 13 22.90 -7.36 -4.39
N GLU A 14 22.84 -8.45 -5.14
CA GLU A 14 21.60 -8.95 -5.75
C GLU A 14 20.56 -9.33 -4.69
N VAL A 15 20.98 -10.04 -3.65
CA VAL A 15 20.11 -10.42 -2.55
C VAL A 15 19.56 -9.18 -1.84
N GLN A 16 20.42 -8.21 -1.54
CA GLN A 16 19.99 -6.97 -0.89
C GLN A 16 19.03 -6.16 -1.75
N ALA A 17 19.27 -6.10 -3.05
CA ALA A 17 18.37 -5.41 -3.98
C ALA A 17 17.01 -6.09 -4.04
N GLY A 18 16.98 -7.42 -4.01
CA GLY A 18 15.74 -8.19 -3.96
C GLY A 18 14.93 -7.94 -2.68
N VAL A 19 15.62 -7.92 -1.53
CA VAL A 19 15.00 -7.62 -0.23
C VAL A 19 14.44 -6.20 -0.21
N ALA A 20 15.20 -5.22 -0.70
CA ALA A 20 14.75 -3.83 -0.76
C ALA A 20 13.52 -3.67 -1.65
N ALA A 21 13.50 -4.33 -2.80
CA ALA A 21 12.36 -4.32 -3.71
C ALA A 21 11.11 -4.95 -3.08
N ALA A 22 11.28 -6.06 -2.36
CA ALA A 22 10.18 -6.73 -1.66
C ALA A 22 9.61 -5.86 -0.53
N GLU A 23 10.47 -5.18 0.22
CA GLU A 23 10.06 -4.26 1.29
C GLU A 23 9.29 -3.07 0.73
N GLU A 24 9.77 -2.51 -0.37
CA GLU A 24 9.11 -1.40 -1.07
C GLU A 24 7.73 -1.81 -1.57
N ALA A 25 7.62 -2.99 -2.18
CA ALA A 25 6.35 -3.53 -2.66
C ALA A 25 5.35 -3.73 -1.50
N ALA A 26 5.83 -4.25 -0.37
CA ALA A 26 5.00 -4.43 0.83
C ALA A 26 4.50 -3.10 1.38
N LEU A 27 5.36 -2.07 1.40
CA LEU A 27 4.96 -0.73 1.82
C LEU A 27 3.93 -0.10 0.89
N ALA A 28 4.12 -0.26 -0.42
CA ALA A 28 3.18 0.23 -1.43
C ALA A 28 1.81 -0.43 -1.27
N GLU A 29 1.79 -1.74 -1.01
CA GLU A 29 0.56 -2.49 -0.77
C GLU A 29 -0.18 -2.00 0.48
N LYS A 30 0.54 -1.75 1.57
CA LYS A 30 -0.04 -1.19 2.80
C LYS A 30 -0.64 0.20 2.58
N ARG A 31 0.07 1.05 1.83
CA ARG A 31 -0.43 2.39 1.48
C ARG A 31 -1.70 2.32 0.65
N GLY A 32 -1.73 1.42 -0.32
CA GLY A 32 -2.91 1.18 -1.16
C GLY A 32 -4.11 0.72 -0.35
N ALA A 33 -3.92 -0.26 0.53
CA ALA A 33 -4.97 -0.77 1.41
C ALA A 33 -5.52 0.32 2.35
N ARG A 34 -4.63 1.16 2.89
CA ARG A 34 -5.01 2.29 3.75
C ARG A 34 -5.84 3.32 2.98
N LYS A 35 -5.43 3.62 1.76
CA LYS A 35 -6.13 4.57 0.88
C LYS A 35 -7.53 4.06 0.53
N GLU A 36 -7.65 2.79 0.18
CA GLU A 36 -8.94 2.15 -0.09
C GLU A 36 -9.88 2.20 1.11
N ARG A 37 -9.37 1.90 2.31
CA ARG A 37 -10.16 1.98 3.54
C ARG A 37 -10.66 3.39 3.81
N LYS A 38 -9.83 4.42 3.57
CA LYS A 38 -10.25 5.81 3.71
C LYS A 38 -11.37 6.18 2.73
N GLN A 39 -11.26 5.72 1.49
CA GLN A 39 -12.28 5.96 0.47
C GLN A 39 -13.60 5.29 0.82
N LEU A 40 -13.56 4.04 1.30
CA LEU A 40 -14.74 3.32 1.76
C LEU A 40 -15.41 4.02 2.95
N THR A 41 -14.63 4.46 3.92
CA THR A 41 -15.13 5.20 5.07
C THR A 41 -15.82 6.50 4.67
N LYS A 42 -15.22 7.24 3.72
CA LYS A 42 -15.80 8.47 3.18
C LYS A 42 -17.11 8.19 2.45
N ALA A 43 -17.15 7.13 1.65
CA ALA A 43 -18.36 6.73 0.91
C ALA A 43 -19.49 6.34 1.87
N GLU A 44 -19.18 5.57 2.92
CA GLU A 44 -20.16 5.20 3.94
C GLU A 44 -20.70 6.42 4.68
N ALA A 45 -19.81 7.35 5.04
CA ALA A 45 -20.22 8.58 5.73
C ALA A 45 -21.12 9.43 4.83
N GLN A 46 -20.81 9.49 3.53
CA GLN A 46 -21.63 10.22 2.57
C GLN A 46 -23.00 9.59 2.40
N GLN A 47 -23.07 8.26 2.32
CA GLN A 47 -24.34 7.55 2.24
C GLN A 47 -25.23 7.80 3.44
N LYS A 48 -24.65 7.82 4.65
CA LYS A 48 -25.39 8.13 5.89
C LYS A 48 -25.95 9.54 5.86
N ARG A 49 -25.16 10.51 5.42
CA ARG A 49 -25.61 11.91 5.30
C ARG A 49 -26.73 12.04 4.29
N ASP A 50 -26.60 11.39 3.13
CA ASP A 50 -27.61 11.42 2.08
C ASP A 50 -28.90 10.77 2.54
N ALA A 51 -28.83 9.66 3.26
CA ALA A 51 -30.00 8.98 3.82
C ALA A 51 -30.73 9.86 4.84
N ARG A 52 -30.00 10.57 5.70
CA ARG A 52 -30.57 11.50 6.68
C ARG A 52 -31.27 12.69 5.99
N TYR A 53 -30.64 13.21 4.95
CA TYR A 53 -31.20 14.31 4.16
C TYR A 53 -32.50 13.87 3.47
N ALA A 54 -32.49 12.71 2.82
CA ALA A 54 -33.66 12.14 2.18
C ALA A 54 -34.81 11.90 3.17
N ALA A 55 -34.51 11.37 4.35
CA ALA A 55 -35.49 11.16 5.40
C ALA A 55 -36.13 12.47 5.88
N ARG A 56 -35.34 13.53 6.03
CA ARG A 56 -35.82 14.85 6.40
C ARG A 56 -36.72 15.47 5.32
N LYS A 57 -36.33 15.28 4.06
CA LYS A 57 -37.10 15.80 2.91
C LYS A 57 -38.43 15.08 2.72
N ALA A 58 -38.50 13.80 3.07
CA ALA A 58 -39.71 12.99 2.96
C ALA A 58 -40.81 13.37 3.99
N ARG A 59 -40.43 14.11 5.02
CA ARG A 59 -41.38 14.62 5.99
C ARG A 59 -42.06 15.88 5.48
#